data_7a5791ef96ddc8f390bcc0022af54366
#
_entry.id   7a5791ef96ddc8f390bcc0022af54366
#
_cell.length_a   1.000
_cell.length_b   1.000
_cell.length_c   1.000
_cell.angle_alpha   90.00
_cell.angle_beta   90.00
_cell.angle_gamma   90.00
#
_symmetry.space_group_name_H-M   'P 1'
#
loop_
_entity.id
_entity.type
_entity.pdbx_description
1 polymer ?
#
loop_
_entity_poly.entity_id
_entity_poly.type
_entity_poly.pdbx_seq_one_letter_code
_entity_poly.pdbx_strand_id
1 'polypeptide(L)'
;MKIYLSGSIKETEYRKEVKDKYSTIFEIKDPLEDVEKRINQKELDIFRKIGFSASARDVVDKIVEGDIELIKKCDCLVVFMNMYSAGTIMEIRIAYDLDIPVYIINPSRSMRKDPWIIYHTNLFFDSIDSCFDFLRHTYKQ
;
A
#
# COMPACT_ATOMS: atom_id res chain seq x y z
N MET A 1 -7.56 -11.50 9.18
CA MET A 1 -7.59 -10.67 7.96
C MET A 1 -6.24 -10.04 7.74
N LYS A 2 -5.70 -10.16 6.54
CA LYS A 2 -4.40 -9.57 6.15
C LYS A 2 -4.64 -8.34 5.30
N ILE A 3 -4.03 -7.23 5.70
CA ILE A 3 -4.19 -5.93 5.05
C ILE A 3 -2.85 -5.47 4.50
N TYR A 4 -2.81 -5.15 3.20
CA TYR A 4 -1.65 -4.51 2.58
C TYR A 4 -1.78 -3.00 2.71
N LEU A 5 -0.76 -2.35 3.27
CA LEU A 5 -0.72 -0.88 3.36
C LEU A 5 -0.05 -0.30 2.13
N SER A 6 -0.81 0.46 1.36
CA SER A 6 -0.34 1.19 0.19
C SER A 6 -0.35 2.69 0.46
N GLY A 7 0.49 3.42 -0.26
CA GLY A 7 0.61 4.86 -0.14
C GLY A 7 2.04 5.30 -0.43
N SER A 8 2.24 6.60 -0.63
CA SER A 8 3.57 7.14 -0.86
C SER A 8 4.52 6.78 0.29
N ILE A 9 5.79 6.52 -0.04
CA ILE A 9 6.83 6.28 0.97
C ILE A 9 7.01 7.47 1.92
N LYS A 10 6.51 8.65 1.53
CA LYS A 10 6.52 9.86 2.37
C LYS A 10 5.42 9.85 3.44
N GLU A 11 4.44 8.95 3.34
CA GLU A 11 3.32 8.83 4.28
C GLU A 11 3.69 7.91 5.45
N THR A 12 4.77 8.26 6.17
CA THR A 12 5.28 7.46 7.28
C THR A 12 4.38 7.51 8.51
N GLU A 13 3.77 8.67 8.78
CA GLU A 13 2.87 8.84 9.93
C GLU A 13 1.62 7.97 9.81
N TYR A 14 1.04 7.88 8.62
CA TYR A 14 -0.07 6.99 8.33
C TYR A 14 0.27 5.54 8.69
N ARG A 15 1.40 5.06 8.21
CA ARG A 15 1.83 3.67 8.45
C ARG A 15 2.02 3.39 9.92
N LYS A 16 2.64 4.33 10.63
CA LYS A 16 2.86 4.21 12.07
C LYS A 16 1.53 4.20 12.82
N GLU A 17 0.63 5.13 12.52
CA GLU A 17 -0.68 5.21 13.19
C GLU A 17 -1.48 3.91 13.00
N VAL A 18 -1.54 3.39 11.78
CA VAL A 18 -2.24 2.14 11.48
C VAL A 18 -1.66 0.97 12.29
N LYS A 19 -0.33 0.84 12.29
CA LYS A 19 0.32 -0.25 13.03
C LYS A 19 0.11 -0.13 14.53
N ASP A 20 0.22 1.06 15.08
CA ASP A 20 0.03 1.29 16.52
C ASP A 20 -1.40 0.98 16.97
N LYS A 21 -2.40 1.34 16.18
CA LYS A 21 -3.81 1.19 16.55
C LYS A 21 -4.42 -0.15 16.20
N TYR A 22 -4.00 -0.76 15.10
CA TYR A 22 -4.76 -1.86 14.48
C TYR A 22 -4.01 -3.17 14.31
N SER A 23 -2.71 -3.25 14.62
CA SER A 23 -1.92 -4.47 14.44
C SER A 23 -2.30 -5.61 15.38
N THR A 24 -3.02 -5.32 16.47
CA THR A 24 -3.55 -6.35 17.38
C THR A 24 -4.87 -6.96 16.86
N ILE A 25 -5.53 -6.27 15.92
CA ILE A 25 -6.84 -6.68 15.37
C ILE A 25 -6.66 -7.30 13.98
N PHE A 26 -5.76 -6.73 13.18
CA PHE A 26 -5.49 -7.16 11.80
C PHE A 26 -4.00 -7.49 11.62
N GLU A 27 -3.73 -8.41 10.72
CA GLU A 27 -2.36 -8.67 10.28
C GLU A 27 -1.97 -7.63 9.22
N ILE A 28 -1.17 -6.66 9.62
CA ILE A 28 -0.78 -5.54 8.76
C ILE A 28 0.50 -5.90 7.99
N LYS A 29 0.45 -5.81 6.68
CA LYS A 29 1.58 -6.03 5.79
C LYS A 29 2.01 -4.70 5.18
N ASP A 30 3.16 -4.21 5.61
CA ASP A 30 3.75 -2.97 5.12
C ASP A 30 4.90 -3.30 4.17
N PRO A 31 4.78 -2.98 2.87
CA PRO A 31 5.84 -3.29 1.91
C PRO A 31 7.17 -2.59 2.21
N LEU A 32 7.14 -1.45 2.90
CA LEU A 32 8.37 -0.74 3.26
C LEU A 32 9.18 -1.50 4.32
N GLU A 33 8.52 -2.23 5.21
CA GLU A 33 9.20 -3.11 6.16
C GLU A 33 9.62 -4.43 5.49
N ASP A 34 8.76 -4.97 4.63
CA ASP A 34 9.02 -6.24 3.97
C ASP A 34 10.21 -6.16 3.00
N VAL A 35 10.37 -5.04 2.30
CA VAL A 35 11.48 -4.84 1.36
C VAL A 35 12.85 -4.96 2.03
N GLU A 36 12.98 -4.53 3.27
CA GLU A 36 14.22 -4.62 4.03
C GLU A 36 14.62 -6.06 4.34
N LYS A 37 13.66 -6.98 4.34
CA LYS A 37 13.91 -8.42 4.52
C LYS A 37 14.28 -9.11 3.22
N ARG A 38 13.91 -8.53 2.06
CA ARG A 38 14.12 -9.11 0.72
C ARG A 38 15.41 -8.65 0.08
N ILE A 39 15.90 -7.47 0.43
CA ILE A 39 17.02 -6.80 -0.25
C ILE A 39 18.08 -6.43 0.77
N ASN A 40 19.35 -6.63 0.39
CA ASN A 40 20.47 -6.16 1.19
C ASN A 40 20.40 -4.64 1.36
N GLN A 41 20.57 -4.16 2.60
CA GLN A 41 20.45 -2.74 2.93
C GLN A 41 21.41 -1.86 2.10
N LYS A 42 22.62 -2.34 1.88
CA LYS A 42 23.62 -1.61 1.08
C LYS A 42 23.15 -1.42 -0.37
N GLU A 43 22.62 -2.46 -0.99
CA GLU A 43 22.08 -2.39 -2.36
C GLU A 43 20.89 -1.45 -2.44
N LEU A 44 20.01 -1.52 -1.46
CA LEU A 44 18.81 -0.67 -1.38
C LEU A 44 19.21 0.81 -1.22
N ASP A 45 20.18 1.10 -0.37
CA ASP A 45 20.68 2.47 -0.15
C ASP A 45 21.31 3.04 -1.41
N ILE A 46 22.10 2.23 -2.13
CA ILE A 46 22.70 2.64 -3.42
C ILE A 46 21.61 2.96 -4.43
N PHE A 47 20.60 2.10 -4.57
CA PHE A 47 19.48 2.33 -5.49
C PHE A 47 18.71 3.62 -5.15
N ARG A 48 18.40 3.84 -3.87
CA ARG A 48 17.70 5.05 -3.42
C ARG A 48 18.48 6.32 -3.70
N LYS A 49 19.81 6.24 -3.72
CA LYS A 49 20.69 7.38 -3.98
C LYS A 49 20.90 7.63 -5.47
N ILE A 50 21.12 6.59 -6.26
CA ILE A 50 21.52 6.69 -7.67
C ILE A 50 20.32 6.57 -8.62
N GLY A 51 19.34 5.72 -8.27
CA GLY A 51 18.19 5.44 -9.12
C GLY A 51 18.53 4.54 -10.31
N PHE A 52 18.04 4.90 -11.48
CA PHE A 52 18.17 4.06 -12.68
C PHE A 52 19.64 3.87 -13.10
N SER A 53 20.04 2.60 -13.20
CA SER A 53 21.35 2.19 -13.68
C SER A 53 21.29 0.73 -14.14
N ALA A 54 22.31 0.27 -14.85
CA ALA A 54 22.37 -1.13 -15.31
C ALA A 54 22.31 -2.12 -14.14
N SER A 55 22.91 -1.78 -13.00
CA SER A 55 22.93 -2.63 -11.79
C SER A 55 21.65 -2.52 -10.95
N ALA A 56 20.79 -1.54 -11.23
CA ALA A 56 19.56 -1.31 -10.47
C ALA A 56 18.43 -2.32 -10.79
N ARG A 57 18.49 -2.96 -11.95
CA ARG A 57 17.42 -3.84 -12.43
C ARG A 57 17.08 -4.94 -11.41
N ASP A 58 18.08 -5.59 -10.86
CA ASP A 58 17.89 -6.68 -9.90
C ASP A 58 17.18 -6.18 -8.62
N VAL A 59 17.57 -5.01 -8.13
CA VAL A 59 16.93 -4.38 -6.96
C VAL A 59 15.49 -4.00 -7.28
N VAL A 60 15.24 -3.39 -8.44
CA VAL A 60 13.89 -3.03 -8.88
C VAL A 60 13.00 -4.26 -9.01
N ASP A 61 13.49 -5.33 -9.61
CA ASP A 61 12.73 -6.58 -9.74
C ASP A 61 12.36 -7.14 -8.36
N LYS A 62 13.27 -7.15 -7.41
CA LYS A 62 13.01 -7.61 -6.04
C LYS A 62 11.98 -6.73 -5.32
N ILE A 63 12.01 -5.41 -5.51
CA ILE A 63 11.02 -4.50 -4.93
C ILE A 63 9.64 -4.81 -5.51
N VAL A 64 9.50 -4.74 -6.82
CA VAL A 64 8.21 -4.83 -7.50
C VAL A 64 7.60 -6.22 -7.39
N GLU A 65 8.37 -7.25 -7.73
CA GLU A 65 7.87 -8.64 -7.66
C GLU A 65 7.53 -9.05 -6.23
N GLY A 66 8.33 -8.61 -5.26
CA GLY A 66 8.05 -8.85 -3.85
C GLY A 66 6.78 -8.16 -3.36
N ASP A 67 6.54 -6.93 -3.78
CA ASP A 67 5.31 -6.20 -3.44
C ASP A 67 4.10 -6.90 -4.06
N ILE A 68 4.18 -7.33 -5.31
CA ILE A 68 3.11 -8.09 -5.97
C ILE A 68 2.79 -9.38 -5.21
N GLU A 69 3.82 -10.14 -4.83
CA GLU A 69 3.61 -11.38 -4.07
C GLU A 69 3.00 -11.10 -2.69
N LEU A 70 3.35 -9.98 -2.06
CA LEU A 70 2.77 -9.58 -0.79
C LEU A 70 1.30 -9.20 -0.95
N ILE A 71 0.94 -8.47 -2.00
CA ILE A 71 -0.46 -8.14 -2.31
C ILE A 71 -1.29 -9.40 -2.50
N LYS A 72 -0.78 -10.38 -3.23
CA LYS A 72 -1.48 -11.66 -3.47
C LYS A 72 -1.86 -12.40 -2.19
N LYS A 73 -1.14 -12.18 -1.12
CA LYS A 73 -1.38 -12.83 0.18
C LYS A 73 -2.36 -12.07 1.06
N CYS A 74 -2.77 -10.88 0.66
CA CYS A 74 -3.62 -10.01 1.47
C CYS A 74 -5.08 -10.09 1.05
N ASP A 75 -5.97 -9.81 2.00
CA ASP A 75 -7.41 -9.85 1.80
C ASP A 75 -7.94 -8.53 1.23
N CYS A 76 -7.25 -7.44 1.47
CA CYS A 76 -7.58 -6.13 0.89
C CYS A 76 -6.35 -5.22 0.85
N LEU A 77 -6.47 -4.19 0.03
CA LEU A 77 -5.51 -3.09 -0.06
C LEU A 77 -6.11 -1.87 0.63
N VAL A 78 -5.41 -1.33 1.62
CA VAL A 78 -5.77 -0.04 2.23
C VAL A 78 -4.75 0.99 1.78
N VAL A 79 -5.22 2.04 1.15
CA VAL A 79 -4.40 3.06 0.50
C VAL A 79 -4.59 4.40 1.19
N PHE A 80 -3.52 5.05 1.59
CA PHE A 80 -3.56 6.45 2.00
C PHE A 80 -3.07 7.31 0.84
N MET A 81 -3.93 8.17 0.30
CA MET A 81 -3.61 8.93 -0.91
C MET A 81 -4.19 10.33 -0.87
N ASN A 82 -3.36 11.34 -0.65
CA ASN A 82 -3.68 12.74 -0.88
C ASN A 82 -2.92 13.29 -2.11
N MET A 83 -1.93 12.56 -2.58
CA MET A 83 -1.12 12.89 -3.76
C MET A 83 -0.92 11.64 -4.60
N TYR A 84 -0.70 11.82 -5.89
CA TYR A 84 -0.38 10.72 -6.78
C TYR A 84 1.02 10.18 -6.51
N SER A 85 1.13 8.85 -6.49
CA SER A 85 2.39 8.11 -6.40
C SER A 85 2.32 6.98 -7.41
N ALA A 86 3.32 6.85 -8.27
CA ALA A 86 3.33 5.85 -9.33
C ALA A 86 3.18 4.43 -8.78
N GLY A 87 3.94 4.09 -7.75
CA GLY A 87 3.87 2.76 -7.14
C GLY A 87 2.50 2.46 -6.55
N THR A 88 1.91 3.43 -5.85
CA THR A 88 0.58 3.29 -5.25
C THR A 88 -0.49 3.05 -6.33
N ILE A 89 -0.47 3.80 -7.42
CA ILE A 89 -1.42 3.65 -8.52
C ILE A 89 -1.29 2.26 -9.15
N MET A 90 -0.07 1.78 -9.36
CA MET A 90 0.17 0.46 -9.90
C MET A 90 -0.28 -0.65 -8.96
N GLU A 91 -0.06 -0.50 -7.66
CA GLU A 91 -0.54 -1.44 -6.66
C GLU A 91 -2.08 -1.53 -6.65
N ILE A 92 -2.77 -0.40 -6.79
CA ILE A 92 -4.23 -0.35 -6.94
C ILE A 92 -4.68 -1.17 -8.14
N ARG A 93 -4.02 -1.00 -9.29
CA ARG A 93 -4.36 -1.75 -10.51
C ARG A 93 -4.11 -3.25 -10.34
N ILE A 94 -3.01 -3.61 -9.72
CA ILE A 94 -2.69 -5.03 -9.45
C ILE A 94 -3.74 -5.65 -8.54
N ALA A 95 -4.12 -4.97 -7.47
CA ALA A 95 -5.18 -5.46 -6.58
C ALA A 95 -6.51 -5.62 -7.32
N TYR A 96 -6.87 -4.65 -8.15
CA TYR A 96 -8.07 -4.71 -8.99
C TYR A 96 -8.05 -5.95 -9.90
N ASP A 97 -6.94 -6.19 -10.60
CA ASP A 97 -6.81 -7.34 -11.51
C ASP A 97 -6.87 -8.69 -10.77
N LEU A 98 -6.51 -8.72 -9.50
CA LEU A 98 -6.55 -9.91 -8.65
C LEU A 98 -7.88 -10.06 -7.88
N ASP A 99 -8.86 -9.21 -8.15
CA ASP A 99 -10.13 -9.17 -7.41
C ASP A 99 -9.97 -8.96 -5.90
N ILE A 100 -8.93 -8.23 -5.52
CA ILE A 100 -8.67 -7.84 -4.14
C ILE A 100 -9.29 -6.46 -3.90
N PRO A 101 -10.18 -6.30 -2.90
CA PRO A 101 -10.81 -5.02 -2.62
C PRO A 101 -9.82 -3.91 -2.31
N VAL A 102 -10.11 -2.71 -2.84
CA VAL A 102 -9.29 -1.51 -2.65
C VAL A 102 -10.09 -0.48 -1.87
N TYR A 103 -9.57 -0.05 -0.74
CA TYR A 103 -10.14 0.97 0.13
C TYR A 103 -9.18 2.14 0.22
N ILE A 104 -9.64 3.33 -0.16
CA ILE A 104 -8.78 4.52 -0.20
C ILE A 104 -9.16 5.50 0.92
N ILE A 105 -8.18 5.85 1.73
CA ILE A 105 -8.28 6.91 2.73
C ILE A 105 -7.77 8.18 2.07
N ASN A 106 -8.67 9.12 1.80
CA ASN A 106 -8.37 10.37 1.10
C ASN A 106 -9.00 11.55 1.86
N PRO A 107 -8.35 12.03 2.93
CA PRO A 107 -8.89 13.11 3.76
C PRO A 107 -9.18 14.39 2.98
N SER A 108 -8.36 14.74 1.99
CA SER A 108 -8.55 15.93 1.15
C SER A 108 -9.67 15.79 0.12
N ARG A 109 -10.19 14.58 -0.09
CA ARG A 109 -11.20 14.24 -1.10
C ARG A 109 -10.76 14.49 -2.54
N SER A 110 -9.50 14.82 -2.78
CA SER A 110 -8.97 15.15 -4.10
C SER A 110 -9.07 14.01 -5.12
N MET A 111 -9.00 12.77 -4.66
CA MET A 111 -9.01 11.58 -5.54
C MET A 111 -10.40 11.15 -5.97
N ARG A 112 -11.45 11.69 -5.35
CA ARG A 112 -12.84 11.29 -5.61
C ARG A 112 -13.43 11.86 -6.90
N LYS A 113 -12.67 12.64 -7.64
CA LYS A 113 -13.06 13.20 -8.94
C LYS A 113 -12.30 12.59 -10.11
N ASP A 114 -11.35 11.73 -9.83
CA ASP A 114 -10.55 11.07 -10.86
C ASP A 114 -11.23 9.77 -11.30
N PRO A 115 -11.70 9.68 -12.55
CA PRO A 115 -12.42 8.49 -13.00
C PRO A 115 -11.58 7.22 -12.98
N TRP A 116 -10.27 7.32 -13.19
CA TRP A 116 -9.38 6.16 -13.13
C TRP A 116 -9.23 5.61 -11.72
N ILE A 117 -9.14 6.50 -10.74
CA ILE A 117 -9.08 6.10 -9.33
C ILE A 117 -10.43 5.53 -8.88
N ILE A 118 -11.53 6.19 -9.22
CA ILE A 118 -12.88 5.75 -8.86
C ILE A 118 -13.16 4.35 -9.42
N TYR A 119 -12.81 4.11 -10.67
CA TYR A 119 -13.04 2.82 -11.34
C TYR A 119 -12.40 1.64 -10.58
N HIS A 120 -11.23 1.85 -9.98
CA HIS A 120 -10.46 0.80 -9.31
C HIS A 120 -10.73 0.70 -7.82
N THR A 121 -11.57 1.56 -7.26
CA THR A 121 -11.76 1.72 -5.82
C THR A 121 -13.12 1.18 -5.39
N ASN A 122 -13.13 0.36 -4.33
CA ASN A 122 -14.36 -0.15 -3.75
C ASN A 122 -15.06 0.93 -2.89
N LEU A 123 -14.31 1.58 -1.99
CA LEU A 123 -14.83 2.65 -1.14
C LEU A 123 -13.74 3.68 -0.83
N PHE A 124 -14.16 4.92 -0.63
CA PHE A 124 -13.33 6.01 -0.11
C PHE A 124 -13.71 6.32 1.34
N PHE A 125 -12.71 6.73 2.10
CA PHE A 125 -12.86 7.11 3.50
C PHE A 125 -12.19 8.46 3.77
N ASP A 126 -12.73 9.23 4.70
CA ASP A 126 -12.18 10.53 5.08
C ASP A 126 -11.06 10.42 6.12
N SER A 127 -10.99 9.29 6.84
CA SER A 127 -10.01 9.10 7.91
C SER A 127 -9.56 7.64 8.01
N ILE A 128 -8.42 7.43 8.65
CA ILE A 128 -7.91 6.10 8.98
C ILE A 128 -8.94 5.35 9.83
N ASP A 129 -9.45 5.98 10.88
CA ASP A 129 -10.37 5.33 11.80
C ASP A 129 -11.67 4.92 11.13
N SER A 130 -12.23 5.74 10.25
CA SER A 130 -13.47 5.38 9.54
C SER A 130 -13.26 4.17 8.63
N CYS A 131 -12.11 4.06 7.98
CA CYS A 131 -11.77 2.90 7.16
C CYS A 131 -11.65 1.63 8.01
N PHE A 132 -10.88 1.68 9.07
CA PHE A 132 -10.63 0.50 9.91
C PHE A 132 -11.86 0.10 10.73
N ASP A 133 -12.72 1.03 11.11
CA ASP A 133 -14.00 0.70 11.72
C ASP A 133 -14.91 -0.04 10.73
N PHE A 134 -14.95 0.40 9.49
CA PHE A 134 -15.66 -0.32 8.42
C PHE A 134 -15.12 -1.75 8.26
N LEU A 135 -13.79 -1.92 8.19
CA LEU A 135 -13.17 -3.23 8.04
C LEU A 135 -13.50 -4.15 9.22
N ARG A 136 -13.44 -3.60 10.43
CA ARG A 136 -13.77 -4.35 11.65
C ARG A 136 -15.21 -4.87 11.63
N HIS A 137 -16.14 -4.09 11.15
CA HIS A 137 -17.57 -4.47 11.10
C HIS A 137 -17.88 -5.40 9.93
N THR A 138 -17.20 -5.20 8.80
CA THR A 138 -17.44 -5.97 7.57
C THR A 138 -16.81 -7.36 7.63
N TYR A 139 -15.61 -7.45 8.18
CA TYR A 139 -14.82 -8.68 8.25
C TYR A 139 -14.72 -9.18 9.69
N LYS A 140 -15.86 -9.37 10.33
CA LYS A 140 -15.90 -9.95 11.67
C LYS A 140 -15.29 -11.35 11.64
N GLN A 141 -14.30 -11.52 12.47
CA GLN A 141 -13.69 -12.82 12.71
C GLN A 141 -14.35 -13.50 13.90
#